data_9a4681e0727861d2dfab2d9fa2b7836c
#
_entry.id   9a4681e0727861d2dfab2d9fa2b7836c
#
_cell.length_a   1.000
_cell.length_b   1.000
_cell.length_c   1.000
_cell.angle_alpha   90.00
_cell.angle_beta   90.00
_cell.angle_gamma   90.00
#
_symmetry.space_group_name_H-M   'P 1'
#
loop_
_entity.id
_entity.type
_entity.pdbx_description
1 polymer ?
#
loop_
_entity_poly.entity_id
_entity_poly.type
_entity_poly.pdbx_seq_one_letter_code
_entity_poly.pdbx_strand_id
1 'polypeptide(L)'
;MATTLLDPTVPTSADRRAPWRSPVDQPAYARPALLVITVLAAVLYAWGINHSQYHTFYANAVRSMTESWKAFFYGSFDPGNSITLDKLPGFLWPQALFARIFGFHPWALTLPQVVEGVASLLVLYRVVRRWAGVNAALIAATAFLLTPVAVGLFRTAVEDPAFTLCVLLAAEATQRAARDGRLGPLVLAGVWVGIGFQTKMLEAWAV
;
A
#
# COMPACT_ATOMS: atom_id res chain seq x y z
N MET A 1 11.84 53.21 -34.01
CA MET A 1 11.04 52.86 -32.81
C MET A 1 10.57 51.42 -32.98
N ALA A 2 11.20 50.47 -32.30
CA ALA A 2 10.83 49.08 -32.35
C ALA A 2 9.98 48.78 -31.09
N THR A 3 8.68 48.55 -31.27
CA THR A 3 7.78 48.18 -30.19
C THR A 3 7.91 46.68 -29.95
N THR A 4 8.61 46.32 -28.90
CA THR A 4 8.73 44.91 -28.44
C THR A 4 7.36 44.49 -27.94
N LEU A 5 6.65 43.72 -28.75
CA LEU A 5 5.41 43.03 -28.30
C LEU A 5 5.82 41.95 -27.29
N LEU A 6 5.51 42.15 -26.05
CA LEU A 6 5.59 41.13 -25.00
C LEU A 6 4.60 40.00 -25.36
N ASP A 7 5.13 38.81 -25.65
CA ASP A 7 4.35 37.59 -25.87
C ASP A 7 3.63 37.22 -24.56
N PRO A 8 2.29 37.20 -24.50
CA PRO A 8 1.54 36.89 -23.28
C PRO A 8 1.51 35.40 -22.92
N THR A 9 2.30 34.55 -23.59
CA THR A 9 2.27 33.09 -23.40
C THR A 9 3.45 32.52 -22.60
N VAL A 10 4.25 33.35 -21.91
CA VAL A 10 5.21 32.81 -20.94
C VAL A 10 4.41 32.36 -19.73
N PRO A 11 4.33 31.03 -19.45
CA PRO A 11 3.67 30.55 -18.24
C PRO A 11 4.48 31.07 -17.05
N THR A 12 3.92 32.07 -16.37
CA THR A 12 4.43 32.53 -15.07
C THR A 12 4.53 31.33 -14.15
N SER A 13 5.72 31.12 -13.59
CA SER A 13 6.10 30.24 -12.47
C SER A 13 5.03 29.23 -12.09
N ALA A 14 5.30 27.96 -12.31
CA ALA A 14 4.44 26.84 -11.94
C ALA A 14 3.78 27.15 -10.58
N ASP A 15 2.48 27.42 -10.64
CA ASP A 15 1.63 27.65 -9.47
C ASP A 15 1.77 26.40 -8.59
N ARG A 16 2.66 26.42 -7.61
CA ARG A 16 2.84 25.32 -6.64
C ARG A 16 1.57 25.28 -5.81
N ARG A 17 0.53 24.67 -6.41
CA ARG A 17 -0.75 24.51 -5.74
C ARG A 17 -0.53 23.80 -4.44
N ALA A 18 -1.05 24.39 -3.39
CA ALA A 18 -1.02 23.78 -2.06
C ALA A 18 -1.47 22.30 -2.15
N PRO A 19 -0.80 21.36 -1.47
CA PRO A 19 -1.05 19.92 -1.62
C PRO A 19 -2.50 19.50 -1.32
N TRP A 20 -3.25 20.33 -0.61
CA TRP A 20 -4.68 20.12 -0.31
C TRP A 20 -5.64 20.60 -1.41
N ARG A 21 -5.17 21.39 -2.40
CA ARG A 21 -6.03 21.85 -3.49
C ARG A 21 -6.19 20.77 -4.56
N SER A 22 -7.44 20.53 -4.96
CA SER A 22 -7.74 19.61 -6.05
C SER A 22 -7.17 20.09 -7.39
N PRO A 23 -6.78 19.16 -8.29
CA PRO A 23 -6.47 19.49 -9.68
C PRO A 23 -7.66 20.17 -10.37
N VAL A 24 -7.39 20.91 -11.47
CA VAL A 24 -8.42 21.68 -12.19
C VAL A 24 -9.51 20.80 -12.79
N ASP A 25 -9.13 19.57 -13.16
CA ASP A 25 -10.00 18.54 -13.74
C ASP A 25 -10.90 17.84 -12.70
N GLN A 26 -10.80 18.22 -11.42
CA GLN A 26 -11.54 17.60 -10.33
C GLN A 26 -12.32 18.63 -9.51
N PRO A 27 -13.43 18.23 -8.88
CA PRO A 27 -14.15 19.08 -7.94
C PRO A 27 -13.24 19.59 -6.82
N ALA A 28 -13.47 20.81 -6.36
CA ALA A 28 -12.63 21.44 -5.32
C ALA A 28 -12.53 20.61 -4.02
N TYR A 29 -13.57 19.85 -3.70
CA TYR A 29 -13.63 18.99 -2.51
C TYR A 29 -12.86 17.66 -2.64
N ALA A 30 -12.46 17.23 -3.86
CA ALA A 30 -11.92 15.88 -4.11
C ALA A 30 -10.69 15.57 -3.26
N ARG A 31 -9.66 16.43 -3.28
CA ARG A 31 -8.46 16.24 -2.47
C ARG A 31 -8.68 16.44 -0.97
N PRO A 32 -9.35 17.51 -0.52
CA PRO A 32 -9.67 17.64 0.90
C PRO A 32 -10.40 16.43 1.47
N ALA A 33 -11.44 15.93 0.77
CA ALA A 33 -12.17 14.74 1.20
C ALA A 33 -11.28 13.49 1.25
N LEU A 34 -10.47 13.26 0.21
CA LEU A 34 -9.53 12.13 0.20
C LEU A 34 -8.51 12.22 1.34
N LEU A 35 -7.98 13.42 1.63
CA LEU A 35 -7.06 13.63 2.74
C LEU A 35 -7.71 13.31 4.08
N VAL A 36 -8.93 13.76 4.32
CA VAL A 36 -9.69 13.43 5.54
C VAL A 36 -9.86 11.91 5.66
N ILE A 37 -10.32 11.24 4.60
CA ILE A 37 -10.50 9.78 4.60
C ILE A 37 -9.16 9.07 4.87
N THR A 38 -8.06 9.53 4.25
CA THR A 38 -6.72 8.95 4.44
C THR A 38 -6.22 9.11 5.88
N VAL A 39 -6.40 10.31 6.46
CA VAL A 39 -6.01 10.58 7.85
C VAL A 39 -6.85 9.74 8.82
N LEU A 40 -8.17 9.65 8.59
CA LEU A 40 -9.04 8.78 9.39
C LEU A 40 -8.63 7.32 9.29
N ALA A 41 -8.26 6.83 8.09
CA ALA A 41 -7.74 5.47 7.91
C ALA A 41 -6.44 5.26 8.68
N ALA A 42 -5.49 6.18 8.56
CA ALA A 42 -4.22 6.10 9.26
C ALA A 42 -4.43 6.07 10.80
N VAL A 43 -5.29 6.93 11.32
CA VAL A 43 -5.63 6.97 12.75
C VAL A 43 -6.32 5.69 13.18
N LEU A 44 -7.35 5.24 12.44
CA LEU A 44 -8.13 4.06 12.78
C LEU A 44 -7.28 2.78 12.75
N TYR A 45 -6.43 2.61 11.73
CA TYR A 45 -5.56 1.45 11.58
C TYR A 45 -4.38 1.47 12.56
N ALA A 46 -3.86 2.66 12.90
CA ALA A 46 -2.77 2.80 13.86
C ALA A 46 -3.24 2.80 15.32
N TRP A 47 -4.56 2.89 15.59
CA TRP A 47 -5.07 3.00 16.95
C TRP A 47 -4.78 1.75 17.76
N GLY A 48 -3.98 1.91 18.83
CA GLY A 48 -3.70 0.83 19.78
C GLY A 48 -2.79 -0.29 19.26
N ILE A 49 -2.01 -0.07 18.20
CA ILE A 49 -1.09 -1.10 17.64
C ILE A 49 0.01 -1.54 18.62
N ASN A 50 0.26 -0.78 19.69
CA ASN A 50 1.14 -1.23 20.79
C ASN A 50 0.60 -2.47 21.52
N HIS A 51 -0.71 -2.70 21.46
CA HIS A 51 -1.40 -3.84 22.04
C HIS A 51 -1.87 -4.83 20.96
N SER A 52 -1.38 -4.69 19.74
CA SER A 52 -1.71 -5.58 18.63
C SER A 52 -1.31 -7.01 18.96
N GLN A 53 -2.23 -7.93 18.69
CA GLN A 53 -1.93 -9.35 18.77
C GLN A 53 -1.26 -9.79 17.46
N TYR A 54 -0.34 -10.72 17.58
CA TYR A 54 0.31 -11.37 16.44
C TYR A 54 0.41 -12.87 16.71
N HIS A 55 0.44 -13.65 15.64
CA HIS A 55 0.63 -15.06 15.76
C HIS A 55 2.07 -15.37 16.19
N THR A 56 2.26 -15.99 17.34
CA THR A 56 3.60 -16.22 17.94
C THR A 56 4.54 -17.00 17.03
N PHE A 57 4.03 -17.93 16.24
CA PHE A 57 4.79 -18.71 15.25
C PHE A 57 5.46 -17.79 14.21
N TYR A 58 4.68 -16.89 13.56
CA TYR A 58 5.22 -15.96 12.58
C TYR A 58 6.09 -14.88 13.23
N ALA A 59 5.76 -14.45 14.42
CA ALA A 59 6.58 -13.47 15.15
C ALA A 59 7.96 -14.04 15.51
N ASN A 60 8.08 -15.33 15.86
CA ASN A 60 9.37 -15.96 16.05
C ASN A 60 10.21 -16.00 14.79
N ALA A 61 9.59 -16.28 13.62
CA ALA A 61 10.31 -16.18 12.35
C ALA A 61 10.78 -14.75 12.07
N VAL A 62 9.91 -13.72 12.29
CA VAL A 62 10.32 -12.32 12.17
C VAL A 62 11.52 -12.02 13.08
N ARG A 63 11.54 -12.53 14.30
CA ARG A 63 12.68 -12.39 15.21
C ARG A 63 13.95 -12.98 14.61
N SER A 64 13.89 -14.23 14.13
CA SER A 64 15.03 -14.88 13.45
C SER A 64 15.49 -14.08 12.22
N MET A 65 14.54 -13.56 11.44
CA MET A 65 14.80 -12.70 10.30
C MET A 65 15.48 -11.38 10.68
N THR A 66 15.33 -10.90 11.92
CA THR A 66 16.08 -9.71 12.38
C THR A 66 17.54 -10.03 12.68
N GLU A 67 17.88 -11.26 13.01
CA GLU A 67 19.22 -11.68 13.41
C GLU A 67 20.09 -12.14 12.22
N SER A 68 19.46 -12.69 11.16
CA SER A 68 20.16 -13.25 9.99
C SER A 68 19.55 -12.81 8.68
N TRP A 69 20.37 -12.34 7.72
CA TRP A 69 19.92 -12.03 6.36
C TRP A 69 19.52 -13.27 5.58
N LYS A 70 20.11 -14.42 5.88
CA LYS A 70 19.69 -15.69 5.29
C LYS A 70 18.31 -16.08 5.81
N ALA A 71 18.07 -15.99 7.13
CA ALA A 71 16.76 -16.19 7.71
C ALA A 71 15.72 -15.21 7.14
N PHE A 72 16.09 -13.94 6.93
CA PHE A 72 15.25 -12.94 6.29
C PHE A 72 14.79 -13.38 4.89
N PHE A 73 15.73 -13.81 4.05
CA PHE A 73 15.41 -14.15 2.66
C PHE A 73 14.53 -15.41 2.57
N TYR A 74 14.86 -16.45 3.37
CA TYR A 74 14.16 -17.74 3.31
C TYR A 74 12.97 -17.86 4.26
N GLY A 75 12.69 -16.87 5.12
CA GLY A 75 11.64 -16.95 6.13
C GLY A 75 11.89 -18.06 7.15
N SER A 76 13.13 -18.17 7.61
CA SER A 76 13.50 -19.24 8.53
C SER A 76 12.93 -19.00 9.92
N PHE A 77 12.43 -20.07 10.54
CA PHE A 77 11.85 -20.02 11.87
C PHE A 77 12.93 -19.80 12.96
N ASP A 78 14.13 -20.24 12.70
CA ASP A 78 15.29 -20.09 13.60
C ASP A 78 16.49 -19.43 12.91
N PRO A 79 17.36 -18.71 13.65
CA PRO A 79 18.53 -18.04 13.08
C PRO A 79 19.54 -18.98 12.42
N GLY A 80 19.58 -20.26 12.82
CA GLY A 80 20.42 -21.30 12.25
C GLY A 80 19.93 -21.79 10.89
N ASN A 81 18.72 -21.41 10.46
CA ASN A 81 18.06 -21.81 9.22
C ASN A 81 17.85 -23.33 9.12
N SER A 82 17.46 -23.97 10.21
CA SER A 82 17.20 -25.41 10.24
C SER A 82 15.86 -25.76 9.59
N ILE A 83 14.84 -24.91 9.78
CA ILE A 83 13.52 -25.07 9.18
C ILE A 83 12.99 -23.74 8.66
N THR A 84 12.18 -23.79 7.61
CA THR A 84 11.42 -22.66 7.07
C THR A 84 9.98 -22.68 7.58
N LEU A 85 9.26 -21.59 7.38
CA LEU A 85 7.83 -21.53 7.64
C LEU A 85 7.04 -22.39 6.66
N ASP A 86 5.78 -22.63 7.00
CA ASP A 86 4.75 -23.23 6.16
C ASP A 86 4.27 -22.31 5.02
N LYS A 87 4.64 -21.03 5.07
CA LYS A 87 4.28 -19.99 4.09
C LYS A 87 5.51 -19.29 3.53
N LEU A 88 5.34 -18.66 2.36
CA LEU A 88 6.38 -17.84 1.76
C LEU A 88 6.62 -16.56 2.58
N PRO A 89 7.87 -16.05 2.64
CA PRO A 89 8.27 -15.00 3.58
C PRO A 89 7.85 -13.59 3.18
N GLY A 90 7.23 -13.38 2.01
CA GLY A 90 7.00 -12.06 1.46
C GLY A 90 6.23 -11.11 2.37
N PHE A 91 5.22 -11.59 3.08
CA PHE A 91 4.45 -10.75 4.03
C PHE A 91 5.23 -10.43 5.32
N LEU A 92 6.28 -11.21 5.65
CA LEU A 92 7.11 -10.99 6.82
C LEU A 92 8.26 -10.01 6.55
N TRP A 93 8.68 -9.84 5.28
CA TRP A 93 9.79 -8.93 4.96
C TRP A 93 9.57 -7.51 5.46
N PRO A 94 8.43 -6.83 5.25
CA PRO A 94 8.19 -5.51 5.82
C PRO A 94 8.26 -5.52 7.35
N GLN A 95 7.67 -6.52 8.01
CA GLN A 95 7.69 -6.67 9.47
C GLN A 95 9.11 -6.80 10.00
N ALA A 96 9.92 -7.67 9.37
CA ALA A 96 11.30 -7.90 9.77
C ALA A 96 12.19 -6.67 9.55
N LEU A 97 12.00 -5.92 8.47
CA LEU A 97 12.71 -4.67 8.22
C LEU A 97 12.39 -3.61 9.29
N PHE A 98 11.11 -3.45 9.61
CA PHE A 98 10.71 -2.52 10.67
C PHE A 98 11.23 -2.95 12.03
N ALA A 99 11.17 -4.25 12.34
CA ALA A 99 11.73 -4.78 13.59
C ALA A 99 13.26 -4.62 13.67
N ARG A 100 13.99 -4.70 12.55
CA ARG A 100 15.43 -4.41 12.49
C ARG A 100 15.76 -2.95 12.82
N ILE A 101 14.91 -2.02 12.36
CA ILE A 101 15.14 -0.57 12.50
C ILE A 101 14.68 -0.09 13.88
N PHE A 102 13.50 -0.51 14.30
CA PHE A 102 12.81 0.02 15.49
C PHE A 102 12.83 -0.90 16.71
N GLY A 103 13.40 -2.10 16.57
CA GLY A 103 13.34 -3.14 17.57
C GLY A 103 12.10 -4.03 17.46
N PHE A 104 12.16 -5.18 18.14
CA PHE A 104 11.09 -6.18 18.12
C PHE A 104 9.98 -5.79 19.12
N HIS A 105 9.02 -5.01 18.65
CA HIS A 105 7.87 -4.53 19.39
C HIS A 105 6.57 -4.79 18.65
N PRO A 106 5.42 -4.97 19.34
CA PRO A 106 4.12 -5.18 18.69
C PRO A 106 3.79 -4.13 17.62
N TRP A 107 4.01 -2.85 17.94
CA TRP A 107 3.78 -1.76 16.99
C TRP A 107 4.72 -1.80 15.78
N ALA A 108 5.98 -2.21 15.96
CA ALA A 108 6.95 -2.30 14.86
C ALA A 108 6.59 -3.42 13.87
N LEU A 109 6.03 -4.53 14.38
CA LEU A 109 5.53 -5.62 13.55
C LEU A 109 4.23 -5.26 12.83
N THR A 110 3.40 -4.39 13.41
CA THR A 110 2.07 -4.05 12.88
C THR A 110 2.08 -2.78 12.00
N LEU A 111 3.02 -1.88 12.19
CA LEU A 111 3.07 -0.63 11.43
C LEU A 111 3.16 -0.82 9.90
N PRO A 112 3.87 -1.81 9.35
CA PRO A 112 3.83 -2.10 7.91
C PRO A 112 2.40 -2.34 7.40
N GLN A 113 1.56 -3.08 8.14
CA GLN A 113 0.17 -3.36 7.77
C GLN A 113 -0.68 -2.09 7.73
N VAL A 114 -0.43 -1.15 8.65
CA VAL A 114 -1.08 0.16 8.63
C VAL A 114 -0.73 0.92 7.35
N VAL A 115 0.56 0.94 6.98
CA VAL A 115 1.05 1.59 5.76
C VAL A 115 0.45 0.92 4.52
N GLU A 116 0.44 -0.41 4.47
CA GLU A 116 -0.16 -1.20 3.39
C GLU A 116 -1.66 -0.93 3.25
N GLY A 117 -2.38 -0.81 4.37
CA GLY A 117 -3.82 -0.48 4.38
C GLY A 117 -4.11 0.91 3.84
N VAL A 118 -3.35 1.92 4.27
CA VAL A 118 -3.46 3.30 3.76
C VAL A 118 -3.08 3.37 2.28
N ALA A 119 -2.02 2.68 1.87
CA ALA A 119 -1.61 2.60 0.48
C ALA A 119 -2.70 1.92 -0.38
N SER A 120 -3.29 0.82 0.11
CA SER A 120 -4.40 0.11 -0.54
C SER A 120 -5.60 1.02 -0.78
N LEU A 121 -6.00 1.80 0.23
CA LEU A 121 -7.07 2.80 0.11
C LEU A 121 -6.79 3.83 -0.99
N LEU A 122 -5.56 4.35 -1.04
CA LEU A 122 -5.15 5.33 -2.05
C LEU A 122 -5.09 4.73 -3.47
N VAL A 123 -4.64 3.48 -3.60
CA VAL A 123 -4.64 2.77 -4.88
C VAL A 123 -6.06 2.49 -5.33
N LEU A 124 -6.93 2.00 -4.44
CA LEU A 124 -8.36 1.78 -4.71
C LEU A 124 -9.04 3.06 -5.20
N TYR A 125 -8.82 4.19 -4.50
CA TYR A 125 -9.32 5.49 -4.95
C TYR A 125 -8.87 5.81 -6.38
N ARG A 126 -7.61 5.59 -6.72
CA ARG A 126 -7.08 5.86 -8.08
C ARG A 126 -7.72 4.98 -9.15
N VAL A 127 -7.87 3.69 -8.87
CA VAL A 127 -8.49 2.72 -9.78
C VAL A 127 -9.95 3.09 -10.04
N VAL A 128 -10.74 3.27 -8.98
CA VAL A 128 -12.17 3.59 -9.10
C VAL A 128 -12.39 4.96 -9.73
N ARG A 129 -11.56 5.95 -9.40
CA ARG A 129 -11.67 7.28 -10.02
C ARG A 129 -11.52 7.25 -11.54
N ARG A 130 -10.62 6.43 -12.05
CA ARG A 130 -10.42 6.30 -13.52
C ARG A 130 -11.61 5.65 -14.22
N TRP A 131 -12.35 4.82 -13.54
CA TRP A 131 -13.50 4.09 -14.07
C TRP A 131 -14.81 4.84 -13.92
N ALA A 132 -15.07 5.32 -12.72
CA ALA A 132 -16.39 5.78 -12.29
C ALA A 132 -16.39 7.23 -11.74
N GLY A 133 -15.24 7.92 -11.84
CA GLY A 133 -15.10 9.31 -11.43
C GLY A 133 -14.84 9.51 -9.93
N VAL A 134 -14.75 10.79 -9.53
CA VAL A 134 -14.29 11.19 -8.19
C VAL A 134 -15.26 10.75 -7.10
N ASN A 135 -16.58 10.92 -7.30
CA ASN A 135 -17.57 10.62 -6.26
C ASN A 135 -17.58 9.12 -5.93
N ALA A 136 -17.61 8.26 -6.96
CA ALA A 136 -17.54 6.82 -6.77
C ALA A 136 -16.25 6.40 -6.06
N ALA A 137 -15.11 7.02 -6.40
CA ALA A 137 -13.84 6.75 -5.76
C ALA A 137 -13.81 7.15 -4.27
N LEU A 138 -14.40 8.28 -3.91
CA LEU A 138 -14.51 8.69 -2.50
C LEU A 138 -15.43 7.75 -1.72
N ILE A 139 -16.55 7.33 -2.33
CA ILE A 139 -17.45 6.32 -1.72
C ILE A 139 -16.70 5.01 -1.51
N ALA A 140 -16.00 4.52 -2.52
CA ALA A 140 -15.22 3.27 -2.43
C ALA A 140 -14.13 3.36 -1.35
N ALA A 141 -13.38 4.47 -1.28
CA ALA A 141 -12.37 4.68 -0.24
C ALA A 141 -13.00 4.73 1.17
N THR A 142 -14.16 5.38 1.31
CA THR A 142 -14.89 5.43 2.59
C THR A 142 -15.43 4.05 2.97
N ALA A 143 -16.00 3.30 2.04
CA ALA A 143 -16.47 1.95 2.28
C ALA A 143 -15.31 1.03 2.71
N PHE A 144 -14.16 1.12 2.02
CA PHE A 144 -12.96 0.36 2.37
C PHE A 144 -12.46 0.69 3.78
N LEU A 145 -12.38 1.99 4.12
CA LEU A 145 -12.01 2.46 5.46
C LEU A 145 -12.92 1.89 6.55
N LEU A 146 -14.23 1.86 6.29
CA LEU A 146 -15.26 1.47 7.28
C LEU A 146 -15.55 -0.02 7.29
N THR A 147 -14.97 -0.81 6.40
CA THR A 147 -15.16 -2.27 6.36
C THR A 147 -14.54 -2.90 7.61
N PRO A 148 -15.32 -3.53 8.52
CA PRO A 148 -14.80 -3.99 9.80
C PRO A 148 -13.67 -5.01 9.69
N VAL A 149 -13.74 -5.93 8.73
CA VAL A 149 -12.68 -6.92 8.50
C VAL A 149 -11.39 -6.25 8.04
N ALA A 150 -11.45 -5.23 7.17
CA ALA A 150 -10.29 -4.48 6.73
C ALA A 150 -9.64 -3.75 7.91
N VAL A 151 -10.43 -3.10 8.77
CA VAL A 151 -9.94 -2.45 9.99
C VAL A 151 -9.22 -3.45 10.89
N GLY A 152 -9.78 -4.65 11.08
CA GLY A 152 -9.17 -5.72 11.88
C GLY A 152 -7.83 -6.17 11.30
N LEU A 153 -7.79 -6.47 10.00
CA LEU A 153 -6.60 -6.98 9.32
C LEU A 153 -5.46 -5.98 9.27
N PHE A 154 -5.75 -4.69 8.98
CA PHE A 154 -4.71 -3.64 8.91
C PHE A 154 -4.16 -3.22 10.28
N ARG A 155 -4.68 -3.76 11.36
CA ARG A 155 -4.21 -3.55 12.75
C ARG A 155 -3.56 -4.79 13.35
N THR A 156 -3.34 -5.82 12.54
CA THR A 156 -2.80 -7.11 12.98
C THR A 156 -1.66 -7.52 12.05
N ALA A 157 -0.61 -8.14 12.59
CA ALA A 157 0.52 -8.63 11.82
C ALA A 157 0.16 -9.95 11.11
N VAL A 158 -0.49 -9.84 9.94
CA VAL A 158 -0.96 -10.93 9.07
C VAL A 158 -0.61 -10.69 7.61
N GLU A 159 -0.85 -11.65 6.75
CA GLU A 159 -0.49 -11.60 5.32
C GLU A 159 -1.43 -10.74 4.44
N ASP A 160 -2.69 -10.60 4.86
CA ASP A 160 -3.76 -9.97 4.08
C ASP A 160 -3.49 -8.53 3.62
N PRO A 161 -2.90 -7.64 4.46
CA PRO A 161 -2.59 -6.26 4.06
C PRO A 161 -1.65 -6.18 2.86
N ALA A 162 -0.53 -6.88 2.91
CA ALA A 162 0.45 -6.91 1.83
C ALA A 162 -0.15 -7.50 0.54
N PHE A 163 -0.91 -8.59 0.67
CA PHE A 163 -1.63 -9.22 -0.43
C PHE A 163 -2.64 -8.26 -1.07
N THR A 164 -3.51 -7.62 -0.27
CA THR A 164 -4.50 -6.65 -0.74
C THR A 164 -3.85 -5.50 -1.53
N LEU A 165 -2.74 -4.98 -1.03
CA LEU A 165 -1.99 -3.93 -1.73
C LEU A 165 -1.45 -4.43 -3.08
N CYS A 166 -0.86 -5.62 -3.13
CA CYS A 166 -0.34 -6.21 -4.36
C CYS A 166 -1.44 -6.42 -5.42
N VAL A 167 -2.59 -6.96 -5.02
CA VAL A 167 -3.76 -7.15 -5.92
C VAL A 167 -4.26 -5.82 -6.48
N LEU A 168 -4.40 -4.79 -5.63
CA LEU A 168 -4.82 -3.46 -6.08
C LEU A 168 -3.79 -2.80 -7.01
N LEU A 169 -2.50 -2.97 -6.77
CA LEU A 169 -1.43 -2.49 -7.65
C LEU A 169 -1.40 -3.24 -8.98
N ALA A 170 -1.67 -4.55 -8.98
CA ALA A 170 -1.83 -5.34 -10.19
C ALA A 170 -3.02 -4.84 -11.02
N ALA A 171 -4.18 -4.63 -10.38
CA ALA A 171 -5.37 -4.08 -11.02
C ALA A 171 -5.12 -2.67 -11.60
N GLU A 172 -4.42 -1.79 -10.85
CA GLU A 172 -4.05 -0.46 -11.35
C GLU A 172 -3.13 -0.54 -12.57
N ALA A 173 -2.14 -1.43 -12.54
CA ALA A 173 -1.20 -1.62 -13.64
C ALA A 173 -1.90 -2.20 -14.88
N THR A 174 -2.80 -3.18 -14.70
CA THR A 174 -3.63 -3.74 -15.78
C THR A 174 -4.53 -2.66 -16.40
N GLN A 175 -5.18 -1.84 -15.59
CA GLN A 175 -6.00 -0.73 -16.05
C GLN A 175 -5.19 0.28 -16.89
N ARG A 176 -3.94 0.56 -16.50
CA ARG A 176 -3.03 1.40 -17.30
C ARG A 176 -2.64 0.73 -18.61
N ALA A 177 -2.32 -0.57 -18.58
CA ALA A 177 -1.96 -1.33 -19.79
C ALA A 177 -3.09 -1.30 -20.81
N ALA A 178 -4.34 -1.57 -20.36
CA ALA A 178 -5.52 -1.58 -21.21
C ALA A 178 -5.82 -0.20 -21.82
N ARG A 179 -5.63 0.87 -21.04
CA ARG A 179 -5.88 2.24 -21.53
C ARG A 179 -4.81 2.73 -22.50
N ASP A 180 -3.54 2.48 -22.19
CA ASP A 180 -2.41 3.08 -22.87
C ASP A 180 -1.89 2.17 -24.02
N GLY A 181 -2.41 0.93 -24.14
CA GLY A 181 -1.98 -0.05 -25.15
C GLY A 181 -0.52 -0.48 -25.00
N ARG A 182 0.06 -0.41 -23.79
CA ARG A 182 1.49 -0.61 -23.54
C ARG A 182 1.75 -1.90 -22.75
N LEU A 183 2.76 -2.67 -23.18
CA LEU A 183 3.18 -3.90 -22.48
C LEU A 183 3.86 -3.65 -21.14
N GLY A 184 4.57 -2.53 -20.96
CA GLY A 184 5.28 -2.25 -19.70
C GLY A 184 4.40 -2.31 -18.46
N PRO A 185 3.23 -1.61 -18.42
CA PRO A 185 2.31 -1.73 -17.29
C PRO A 185 1.74 -3.16 -17.12
N LEU A 186 1.57 -3.93 -18.20
CA LEU A 186 1.11 -5.31 -18.10
C LEU A 186 2.17 -6.22 -17.44
N VAL A 187 3.44 -6.05 -17.81
CA VAL A 187 4.56 -6.74 -17.13
C VAL A 187 4.59 -6.36 -15.65
N LEU A 188 4.40 -5.08 -15.35
CA LEU A 188 4.33 -4.61 -13.95
C LEU A 188 3.16 -5.25 -13.19
N ALA A 189 2.01 -5.45 -13.83
CA ALA A 189 0.89 -6.18 -13.22
C ALA A 189 1.30 -7.61 -12.86
N GLY A 190 1.98 -8.31 -13.76
CA GLY A 190 2.52 -9.65 -13.51
C GLY A 190 3.54 -9.67 -12.35
N VAL A 191 4.38 -8.63 -12.24
CA VAL A 191 5.32 -8.49 -11.09
C VAL A 191 4.56 -8.35 -9.78
N TRP A 192 3.48 -7.55 -9.74
CA TRP A 192 2.67 -7.40 -8.52
C TRP A 192 1.93 -8.70 -8.16
N VAL A 193 1.43 -9.46 -9.14
CA VAL A 193 0.87 -10.80 -8.88
C VAL A 193 1.93 -11.73 -8.31
N GLY A 194 3.16 -11.71 -8.84
CA GLY A 194 4.27 -12.50 -8.32
C GLY A 194 4.66 -12.13 -6.89
N ILE A 195 4.68 -10.83 -6.56
CA ILE A 195 4.89 -10.36 -5.19
C ILE A 195 3.71 -10.78 -4.30
N GLY A 196 2.48 -10.66 -4.79
CA GLY A 196 1.29 -11.14 -4.10
C GLY A 196 1.34 -12.63 -3.79
N PHE A 197 1.88 -13.44 -4.71
CA PHE A 197 2.14 -14.86 -4.46
C PHE A 197 3.13 -15.07 -3.30
N GLN A 198 4.15 -14.24 -3.18
CA GLN A 198 5.09 -14.28 -2.05
C GLN A 198 4.40 -13.91 -0.72
N THR A 199 3.30 -13.18 -0.74
CA THR A 199 2.57 -12.78 0.46
C THR A 199 1.50 -13.81 0.87
N LYS A 200 0.71 -14.33 -0.08
CA LYS A 200 -0.42 -15.23 0.21
C LYS A 200 -0.57 -16.40 -0.78
N MET A 201 0.52 -16.85 -1.36
CA MET A 201 0.60 -18.04 -2.20
C MET A 201 -0.47 -18.10 -3.33
N LEU A 202 -1.21 -19.20 -3.41
CA LEU A 202 -2.13 -19.51 -4.50
C LEU A 202 -3.30 -18.52 -4.63
N GLU A 203 -3.66 -17.81 -3.59
CA GLU A 203 -4.73 -16.80 -3.65
C GLU A 203 -4.43 -15.66 -4.63
N ALA A 204 -3.13 -15.40 -4.90
CA ALA A 204 -2.72 -14.43 -5.91
C ALA A 204 -3.07 -14.83 -7.35
N TRP A 205 -3.39 -16.10 -7.61
CA TRP A 205 -3.79 -16.57 -8.94
C TRP A 205 -5.26 -16.32 -9.27
N ALA A 206 -6.05 -15.93 -8.28
CA ALA A 206 -7.46 -15.58 -8.48
C ALA A 206 -7.69 -14.17 -9.05
N VAL A 207 -6.61 -13.40 -9.37
CA VAL A 207 -6.63 -11.99 -9.81
C VAL A 207 -6.64 -11.86 -11.33
#